data_b1966ed5dcebbc776cb6d750fd75a778
#
_entry.id   b1966ed5dcebbc776cb6d750fd75a778
#
_cell.length_a   1.000
_cell.length_b   1.000
_cell.length_c   1.000
_cell.angle_alpha   90.00
_cell.angle_beta   90.00
_cell.angle_gamma   90.00
#
_symmetry.space_group_name_H-M   'P 1'
#
loop_
_entity.id
_entity.type
_entity.pdbx_description
1 polymer ?
#
loop_
_entity_poly.entity_id
_entity_poly.type
_entity_poly.pdbx_seq_one_letter_code
_entity_poly.pdbx_strand_id
1 'polypeptide(L)'
;MIGRGWLRAVTADLIRHWRHFAAASVGIVLGVAALTFFLALGLKVRELLLVQVFPADYLEVAPRSADIDLFAFRLDLGRDTLDTSVLADLASIEGVDAVYPKMRLTVPALASGGGSIFGAGLQTEIVADGIDPKLVSGDVGSAFHEVDGDRQSAPCTRDEQCGDGSYCDGSRSLSGGTCRPYIPVLVSPYVVELYNGAFRRSYGLPKINPDSLIGLAFEMDFGASTFRPSARPPVRERMRLAGVSDKAIPLGVTLPLGEVRRLNMLLDSPAAGERYHSAVIEVRSKGSVPGVVDAIEKMGLEVRDRGARRAAFATAVIMVVLALVGGVLIAVAAAHIMHVFFLVVMVRRREIGLLRAVGARRGDIRNLLVTESAVVGLVAGVVGILAAVAAGAAANAFAASRVPDFPFKPESFFAFSPLLLAAVLTLAVVACVIGALPPAFRAASGDPSEALAGR
;
A
#
# COMPACT_ATOMS: atom_id res chain seq x y z
N MET A 1 -40.37 20.66 19.25
CA MET A 1 -40.10 21.67 18.20
C MET A 1 -39.09 22.67 18.76
N ILE A 2 -37.81 22.55 18.35
CA ILE A 2 -36.74 23.48 18.76
C ILE A 2 -36.92 24.75 17.91
N GLY A 3 -37.62 25.77 18.47
CA GLY A 3 -37.89 27.02 17.76
C GLY A 3 -36.61 27.88 17.61
N ARG A 4 -36.57 28.77 16.58
CA ARG A 4 -35.47 29.73 16.33
C ARG A 4 -35.06 30.53 17.58
N GLY A 5 -35.97 30.71 18.56
CA GLY A 5 -35.69 31.35 19.83
C GLY A 5 -34.79 30.56 20.78
N TRP A 6 -34.86 29.21 20.73
CA TRP A 6 -34.04 28.32 21.55
C TRP A 6 -32.55 28.38 21.16
N LEU A 7 -32.25 28.30 19.86
CA LEU A 7 -30.86 28.41 19.36
C LEU A 7 -30.24 29.77 19.68
N ARG A 8 -31.01 30.85 19.60
CA ARG A 8 -30.54 32.20 20.01
C ARG A 8 -30.22 32.26 21.48
N ALA A 9 -31.02 31.62 22.35
CA ALA A 9 -30.75 31.57 23.78
C ALA A 9 -29.45 30.80 24.07
N VAL A 10 -29.27 29.63 23.45
CA VAL A 10 -28.03 28.82 23.58
C VAL A 10 -26.80 29.59 23.11
N THR A 11 -26.84 30.24 21.95
CA THR A 11 -25.70 31.01 21.45
C THR A 11 -25.37 32.24 22.29
N ALA A 12 -26.36 32.95 22.78
CA ALA A 12 -26.17 34.10 23.69
C ALA A 12 -25.51 33.66 25.00
N ASP A 13 -25.86 32.49 25.50
CA ASP A 13 -25.34 31.93 26.73
C ASP A 13 -23.92 31.43 26.57
N LEU A 14 -23.59 30.75 25.45
CA LEU A 14 -22.23 30.35 25.08
C LEU A 14 -21.32 31.58 24.97
N ILE A 15 -21.75 32.67 24.35
CA ILE A 15 -20.97 33.91 24.21
C ILE A 15 -20.74 34.57 25.59
N ARG A 16 -21.73 34.55 26.46
CA ARG A 16 -21.61 35.14 27.83
C ARG A 16 -20.58 34.41 28.68
N HIS A 17 -20.48 33.06 28.53
CA HIS A 17 -19.61 32.22 29.34
C HIS A 17 -18.45 31.63 28.52
N TRP A 18 -18.04 32.24 27.39
CA TRP A 18 -17.11 31.74 26.43
C TRP A 18 -15.76 31.28 27.03
N ARG A 19 -15.29 31.97 28.09
CA ARG A 19 -14.00 31.63 28.75
C ARG A 19 -14.01 30.24 29.39
N HIS A 20 -15.11 29.83 29.99
CA HIS A 20 -15.26 28.50 30.61
C HIS A 20 -15.36 27.42 29.52
N PHE A 21 -16.13 27.70 28.47
CA PHE A 21 -16.28 26.77 27.35
C PHE A 21 -15.00 26.67 26.51
N ALA A 22 -14.24 27.74 26.35
CA ALA A 22 -12.95 27.72 25.68
C ALA A 22 -11.94 26.81 26.40
N ALA A 23 -11.88 26.91 27.74
CA ALA A 23 -11.03 26.02 28.54
C ALA A 23 -11.45 24.55 28.40
N ALA A 24 -12.78 24.28 28.40
CA ALA A 24 -13.31 22.95 28.17
C ALA A 24 -12.99 22.41 26.79
N SER A 25 -13.03 23.25 25.75
CA SER A 25 -12.84 22.84 24.38
C SER A 25 -11.40 22.44 24.04
N VAL A 26 -10.40 22.91 24.78
CA VAL A 26 -9.00 22.56 24.53
C VAL A 26 -8.75 21.05 24.56
N GLY A 27 -9.29 20.36 25.58
CA GLY A 27 -9.16 18.91 25.70
C GLY A 27 -9.81 18.17 24.52
N ILE A 28 -10.98 18.67 24.05
CA ILE A 28 -11.70 18.10 22.91
C ILE A 28 -10.92 18.33 21.61
N VAL A 29 -10.45 19.56 21.39
CA VAL A 29 -9.66 19.91 20.21
C VAL A 29 -8.43 19.02 20.10
N LEU A 30 -7.68 18.85 21.20
CA LEU A 30 -6.51 17.98 21.24
C LEU A 30 -6.85 16.51 21.01
N GLY A 31 -7.93 16.01 21.66
CA GLY A 31 -8.38 14.62 21.49
C GLY A 31 -8.84 14.33 20.07
N VAL A 32 -9.64 15.22 19.48
CA VAL A 32 -10.13 15.10 18.11
C VAL A 32 -8.98 15.24 17.10
N ALA A 33 -8.07 16.21 17.32
CA ALA A 33 -6.92 16.39 16.45
C ALA A 33 -6.03 15.15 16.44
N ALA A 34 -5.70 14.60 17.62
CA ALA A 34 -4.87 13.40 17.71
C ALA A 34 -5.55 12.18 17.08
N LEU A 35 -6.85 11.95 17.38
CA LEU A 35 -7.58 10.84 16.77
C LEU A 35 -7.62 10.95 15.23
N THR A 36 -7.98 12.13 14.71
CA THR A 36 -8.05 12.37 13.26
C THR A 36 -6.69 12.14 12.61
N PHE A 37 -5.63 12.67 13.21
CA PHE A 37 -4.26 12.54 12.73
C PHE A 37 -3.81 11.07 12.65
N PHE A 38 -3.98 10.33 13.74
CA PHE A 38 -3.57 8.92 13.78
C PHE A 38 -4.40 8.01 12.89
N LEU A 39 -5.72 8.23 12.82
CA LEU A 39 -6.56 7.44 11.92
C LEU A 39 -6.26 7.75 10.44
N ALA A 40 -6.03 9.01 10.07
CA ALA A 40 -5.67 9.39 8.71
C ALA A 40 -4.32 8.78 8.30
N LEU A 41 -3.33 8.76 9.21
CA LEU A 41 -2.04 8.08 9.03
C LEU A 41 -2.25 6.57 8.84
N GLY A 42 -2.99 5.94 9.74
CA GLY A 42 -3.25 4.50 9.70
C GLY A 42 -3.96 4.05 8.42
N LEU A 43 -4.96 4.81 7.95
CA LEU A 43 -5.66 4.53 6.70
C LEU A 43 -4.73 4.61 5.50
N LYS A 44 -3.80 5.57 5.46
CA LYS A 44 -2.83 5.69 4.37
C LYS A 44 -1.81 4.57 4.39
N VAL A 45 -1.31 4.19 5.57
CA VAL A 45 -0.41 3.03 5.73
C VAL A 45 -1.10 1.74 5.25
N ARG A 46 -2.38 1.56 5.61
CA ARG A 46 -3.16 0.40 5.15
C ARG A 46 -3.30 0.38 3.63
N GLU A 47 -3.65 1.51 3.02
CA GLU A 47 -3.77 1.63 1.56
C GLU A 47 -2.46 1.28 0.86
N LEU A 48 -1.33 1.84 1.32
CA LEU A 48 0.00 1.55 0.79
C LEU A 48 0.34 0.07 0.84
N LEU A 49 0.17 -0.56 2.01
CA LEU A 49 0.55 -1.95 2.22
C LEU A 49 -0.34 -2.92 1.43
N LEU A 50 -1.66 -2.69 1.40
CA LEU A 50 -2.60 -3.63 0.80
C LEU A 50 -2.80 -3.43 -0.71
N VAL A 51 -2.56 -2.23 -1.24
CA VAL A 51 -2.82 -1.93 -2.66
C VAL A 51 -1.52 -1.88 -3.46
N GLN A 52 -0.46 -1.27 -2.93
CA GLN A 52 0.77 -1.05 -3.69
C GLN A 52 1.86 -2.11 -3.43
N VAL A 53 1.91 -2.66 -2.22
CA VAL A 53 2.96 -3.64 -1.86
C VAL A 53 2.48 -5.07 -2.04
N PHE A 54 1.19 -5.35 -1.83
CA PHE A 54 0.63 -6.71 -1.88
C PHE A 54 -0.75 -6.74 -2.57
N PRO A 55 -0.83 -6.66 -3.90
CA PRO A 55 -2.09 -6.82 -4.62
C PRO A 55 -2.65 -8.24 -4.45
N ALA A 56 -3.90 -8.36 -4.02
CA ALA A 56 -4.49 -9.61 -3.51
C ALA A 56 -5.20 -10.49 -4.58
N ASP A 57 -5.03 -10.19 -5.88
CA ASP A 57 -5.83 -10.86 -6.93
C ASP A 57 -5.17 -12.14 -7.47
N TYR A 58 -3.90 -12.41 -7.12
CA TYR A 58 -3.13 -13.58 -7.55
C TYR A 58 -2.46 -14.25 -6.36
N LEU A 59 -2.50 -15.58 -6.32
CA LEU A 59 -1.83 -16.39 -5.30
C LEU A 59 -0.57 -17.02 -5.89
N GLU A 60 0.61 -16.70 -5.40
CA GLU A 60 1.82 -17.41 -5.79
C GLU A 60 2.01 -18.65 -4.90
N VAL A 61 2.12 -19.80 -5.54
CA VAL A 61 2.27 -21.12 -4.90
C VAL A 61 3.64 -21.68 -5.21
N ALA A 62 4.30 -22.23 -4.20
CA ALA A 62 5.61 -22.86 -4.34
C ALA A 62 5.70 -24.11 -3.45
N PRO A 63 6.64 -25.02 -3.70
CA PRO A 63 6.97 -26.08 -2.78
C PRO A 63 7.38 -25.52 -1.41
N ARG A 64 7.15 -26.25 -0.35
CA ARG A 64 7.67 -25.91 0.98
C ARG A 64 9.19 -26.01 0.96
N SER A 65 9.87 -24.91 1.00
CA SER A 65 11.33 -24.84 1.05
C SER A 65 11.79 -24.15 2.34
N ALA A 66 13.03 -24.45 2.76
CA ALA A 66 13.67 -23.70 3.84
C ALA A 66 14.13 -22.34 3.29
N ASP A 67 13.32 -21.33 3.52
CA ASP A 67 13.61 -19.97 3.06
C ASP A 67 14.28 -19.17 4.19
N ILE A 68 15.29 -18.39 3.86
CA ILE A 68 15.84 -17.36 4.74
C ILE A 68 15.22 -16.02 4.34
N ASP A 69 14.33 -15.51 5.21
CA ASP A 69 13.76 -14.17 5.08
C ASP A 69 14.78 -13.12 5.53
N LEU A 70 15.37 -12.39 4.62
CA LEU A 70 16.19 -11.21 4.87
C LEU A 70 15.37 -9.94 4.56
N PHE A 71 14.58 -9.49 5.51
CA PHE A 71 13.78 -8.25 5.52
C PHE A 71 13.00 -7.92 4.22
N ALA A 72 13.67 -7.69 3.11
CA ALA A 72 13.08 -7.38 1.80
C ALA A 72 13.40 -8.45 0.75
N PHE A 73 14.23 -9.43 1.05
CA PHE A 73 14.69 -10.47 0.15
C PHE A 73 14.51 -11.84 0.76
N ARG A 74 13.89 -12.71 0.00
CA ARG A 74 13.81 -14.11 0.34
C ARG A 74 14.84 -14.87 -0.49
N LEU A 75 15.86 -15.44 0.17
CA LEU A 75 16.77 -16.39 -0.43
C LEU A 75 16.12 -17.77 -0.34
N ASP A 76 15.62 -18.24 -1.47
CA ASP A 76 15.09 -19.59 -1.64
C ASP A 76 16.25 -20.56 -1.77
N LEU A 77 16.49 -21.34 -0.75
CA LEU A 77 17.51 -22.39 -0.71
C LEU A 77 16.94 -23.76 -1.09
N GLY A 78 15.65 -23.85 -1.38
CA GLY A 78 14.97 -25.09 -1.74
C GLY A 78 15.36 -25.55 -3.15
N ARG A 79 15.54 -26.85 -3.30
CA ARG A 79 15.69 -27.55 -4.57
C ARG A 79 14.37 -28.13 -5.09
N ASP A 80 13.31 -28.01 -4.29
CA ASP A 80 12.02 -28.57 -4.68
C ASP A 80 11.39 -27.72 -5.76
N THR A 81 10.89 -28.38 -6.78
CA THR A 81 10.32 -27.78 -7.98
C THR A 81 8.94 -28.38 -8.23
N LEU A 82 8.06 -27.58 -8.83
CA LEU A 82 6.81 -28.05 -9.38
C LEU A 82 7.04 -28.72 -10.73
N ASP A 83 6.37 -29.83 -10.96
CA ASP A 83 6.31 -30.47 -12.28
C ASP A 83 4.96 -30.22 -12.95
N THR A 84 4.82 -30.68 -14.17
CA THR A 84 3.58 -30.51 -14.96
C THR A 84 2.38 -31.22 -14.37
N SER A 85 2.56 -32.30 -13.60
CA SER A 85 1.47 -33.02 -12.94
C SER A 85 0.88 -32.18 -11.80
N VAL A 86 1.75 -31.57 -10.98
CA VAL A 86 1.32 -30.69 -9.89
C VAL A 86 0.58 -29.45 -10.43
N LEU A 87 1.03 -28.90 -11.58
CA LEU A 87 0.30 -27.78 -12.22
C LEU A 87 -1.11 -28.20 -12.70
N ALA A 88 -1.26 -29.42 -13.22
CA ALA A 88 -2.57 -29.96 -13.59
C ALA A 88 -3.48 -30.16 -12.38
N ASP A 89 -2.92 -30.67 -11.27
CA ASP A 89 -3.65 -30.83 -10.01
C ASP A 89 -4.11 -29.48 -9.46
N LEU A 90 -3.26 -28.46 -9.49
CA LEU A 90 -3.59 -27.08 -9.09
C LEU A 90 -4.72 -26.49 -9.95
N ALA A 91 -4.70 -26.74 -11.25
CA ALA A 91 -5.75 -26.28 -12.17
C ALA A 91 -7.11 -26.97 -11.95
N SER A 92 -7.10 -28.16 -11.33
CA SER A 92 -8.33 -28.92 -11.00
C SER A 92 -9.03 -28.47 -9.72
N ILE A 93 -8.42 -27.59 -8.92
CA ILE A 93 -8.98 -27.11 -7.65
C ILE A 93 -10.22 -26.24 -7.94
N GLU A 94 -11.31 -26.52 -7.23
CA GLU A 94 -12.54 -25.73 -7.35
C GLU A 94 -12.29 -24.27 -6.92
N GLY A 95 -12.63 -23.32 -7.81
CA GLY A 95 -12.41 -21.88 -7.59
C GLY A 95 -11.16 -21.32 -8.25
N VAL A 96 -10.30 -22.17 -8.82
CA VAL A 96 -9.18 -21.74 -9.69
C VAL A 96 -9.71 -21.42 -11.08
N ASP A 97 -9.25 -20.32 -11.65
CA ASP A 97 -9.58 -19.90 -13.02
C ASP A 97 -8.44 -20.23 -13.99
N ALA A 98 -7.21 -19.90 -13.62
CA ALA A 98 -6.02 -20.19 -14.40
C ALA A 98 -4.81 -20.44 -13.50
N VAL A 99 -3.84 -21.22 -14.02
CA VAL A 99 -2.55 -21.49 -13.38
C VAL A 99 -1.43 -21.10 -14.35
N TYR A 100 -0.59 -20.18 -13.94
CA TYR A 100 0.52 -19.66 -14.71
C TYR A 100 1.84 -20.12 -14.09
N PRO A 101 2.58 -21.06 -14.69
CA PRO A 101 3.86 -21.51 -14.16
C PRO A 101 4.92 -20.43 -14.27
N LYS A 102 5.81 -20.38 -13.27
CA LYS A 102 7.00 -19.54 -13.25
C LYS A 102 8.25 -20.41 -13.25
N MET A 103 9.18 -20.10 -14.14
CA MET A 103 10.44 -20.82 -14.28
C MET A 103 11.61 -19.90 -13.97
N ARG A 104 12.52 -20.33 -13.08
CA ARG A 104 13.75 -19.58 -12.81
C ARG A 104 14.79 -19.91 -13.85
N LEU A 105 15.58 -18.91 -14.27
CA LEU A 105 16.78 -19.15 -15.02
C LEU A 105 17.82 -19.83 -14.11
N THR A 106 18.29 -21.03 -14.50
CA THR A 106 19.19 -21.86 -13.68
C THR A 106 20.66 -21.50 -13.87
N VAL A 107 20.97 -20.77 -14.93
CA VAL A 107 22.34 -20.33 -15.25
C VAL A 107 22.51 -18.84 -14.91
N PRO A 108 23.73 -18.39 -14.58
CA PRO A 108 24.00 -16.99 -14.38
C PRO A 108 23.76 -16.19 -15.66
N ALA A 109 23.41 -14.93 -15.53
CA ALA A 109 23.24 -14.01 -16.65
C ALA A 109 23.89 -12.66 -16.33
N LEU A 110 24.65 -12.16 -17.28
CA LEU A 110 25.37 -10.90 -17.22
C LEU A 110 24.71 -9.91 -18.16
N ALA A 111 24.09 -8.89 -17.62
CA ALA A 111 23.53 -7.79 -18.41
C ALA A 111 24.62 -6.76 -18.68
N SER A 112 24.67 -6.27 -19.91
CA SER A 112 25.57 -5.22 -20.34
C SER A 112 24.81 -4.17 -21.13
N GLY A 113 25.00 -2.88 -20.78
CA GLY A 113 24.28 -1.79 -21.44
C GLY A 113 24.34 -0.48 -20.68
N GLY A 114 23.42 0.40 -21.01
CA GLY A 114 23.24 1.67 -20.30
C GLY A 114 24.27 2.75 -20.64
N GLY A 115 25.16 2.53 -21.63
CA GLY A 115 26.13 3.54 -22.04
C GLY A 115 25.51 4.86 -22.50
N SER A 116 24.32 4.82 -23.07
CA SER A 116 23.54 5.99 -23.44
C SER A 116 22.91 6.74 -22.26
N ILE A 117 22.69 6.04 -21.14
CA ILE A 117 22.05 6.60 -19.94
C ILE A 117 23.09 6.98 -18.89
N PHE A 118 24.12 6.14 -18.70
CA PHE A 118 25.09 6.26 -17.62
C PHE A 118 26.47 6.76 -18.08
N GLY A 119 26.67 6.98 -19.38
CA GLY A 119 27.95 7.43 -19.96
C GLY A 119 29.03 6.36 -20.01
N ALA A 120 28.83 5.20 -19.36
CA ALA A 120 29.71 4.05 -19.38
C ALA A 120 28.91 2.76 -19.50
N GLY A 121 29.42 1.75 -20.16
CA GLY A 121 28.80 0.43 -20.21
C GLY A 121 28.86 -0.22 -18.83
N LEU A 122 27.72 -0.40 -18.20
CA LEU A 122 27.58 -1.14 -16.96
C LEU A 122 27.46 -2.63 -17.26
N GLN A 123 28.17 -3.45 -16.48
CA GLN A 123 28.00 -4.90 -16.47
C GLN A 123 27.59 -5.32 -15.06
N THR A 124 26.49 -6.07 -14.96
CA THR A 124 26.02 -6.58 -13.69
C THR A 124 25.39 -7.95 -13.84
N GLU A 125 25.59 -8.80 -12.85
CA GLU A 125 24.86 -10.06 -12.81
C GLU A 125 23.39 -9.78 -12.47
N ILE A 126 22.50 -10.41 -13.23
CA ILE A 126 21.04 -10.25 -13.09
C ILE A 126 20.41 -11.62 -12.91
N VAL A 127 19.50 -11.69 -11.96
CA VAL A 127 18.59 -12.82 -11.82
C VAL A 127 17.47 -12.68 -12.84
N ALA A 128 17.09 -13.78 -13.46
CA ALA A 128 15.98 -13.80 -14.38
C ALA A 128 14.98 -14.92 -14.04
N ASP A 129 13.73 -14.68 -14.30
CA ASP A 129 12.68 -15.69 -14.32
C ASP A 129 11.87 -15.62 -15.62
N GLY A 130 11.03 -16.65 -15.83
CA GLY A 130 10.14 -16.74 -16.97
C GLY A 130 8.70 -16.89 -16.52
N ILE A 131 7.79 -16.13 -17.15
CA ILE A 131 6.35 -16.21 -16.93
C ILE A 131 5.59 -16.35 -18.24
N ASP A 132 4.38 -16.94 -18.16
CA ASP A 132 3.48 -16.96 -19.31
C ASP A 132 3.02 -15.53 -19.65
N PRO A 133 3.17 -15.06 -20.89
CA PRO A 133 2.72 -13.75 -21.33
C PRO A 133 1.25 -13.45 -21.03
N LYS A 134 0.41 -14.46 -20.97
CA LYS A 134 -1.02 -14.29 -20.64
C LYS A 134 -1.24 -13.68 -19.26
N LEU A 135 -0.37 -14.00 -18.30
CA LEU A 135 -0.44 -13.47 -16.93
C LEU A 135 -0.37 -11.95 -16.87
N VAL A 136 0.36 -11.33 -17.79
CA VAL A 136 0.64 -9.88 -17.82
C VAL A 136 -0.03 -9.16 -18.99
N SER A 137 -0.89 -9.86 -19.74
CA SER A 137 -1.59 -9.28 -20.91
C SER A 137 -2.43 -8.05 -20.55
N GLY A 138 -2.98 -8.00 -19.34
CA GLY A 138 -3.70 -6.83 -18.81
C GLY A 138 -2.81 -5.63 -18.47
N ASP A 139 -1.53 -5.86 -18.16
CA ASP A 139 -0.60 -4.82 -17.72
C ASP A 139 0.13 -4.19 -18.91
N VAL A 140 0.63 -5.02 -19.84
CA VAL A 140 1.55 -4.59 -20.92
C VAL A 140 1.03 -4.95 -22.33
N GLY A 141 -0.18 -5.48 -22.43
CA GLY A 141 -0.80 -5.86 -23.70
C GLY A 141 0.01 -6.90 -24.46
N SER A 142 0.11 -6.72 -25.78
CA SER A 142 0.87 -7.60 -26.68
C SER A 142 2.37 -7.30 -26.75
N ALA A 143 2.87 -6.33 -26.00
CA ALA A 143 4.29 -5.98 -26.02
C ALA A 143 5.18 -7.08 -25.41
N PHE A 144 4.62 -7.87 -24.50
CA PHE A 144 5.26 -9.04 -23.91
C PHE A 144 4.63 -10.30 -24.45
N HIS A 145 5.38 -11.07 -25.26
CA HIS A 145 4.92 -12.25 -25.99
C HIS A 145 6.01 -13.31 -26.08
N GLU A 146 5.64 -14.55 -26.35
CA GLU A 146 6.60 -15.60 -26.66
C GLU A 146 7.33 -15.26 -27.96
N VAL A 147 8.62 -15.53 -28.00
CA VAL A 147 9.41 -15.36 -29.22
C VAL A 147 9.33 -16.64 -30.00
N ASP A 148 8.75 -16.57 -31.20
CA ASP A 148 8.59 -17.74 -32.06
C ASP A 148 9.95 -18.40 -32.35
N GLY A 149 9.98 -19.73 -32.21
CA GLY A 149 11.18 -20.53 -32.39
C GLY A 149 11.74 -20.54 -33.85
N ASP A 150 10.90 -20.19 -34.79
CA ASP A 150 11.26 -20.07 -36.21
C ASP A 150 11.85 -18.67 -36.46
N ARG A 151 13.06 -18.45 -35.91
CA ARG A 151 13.82 -17.23 -36.12
C ARG A 151 14.28 -17.18 -37.57
N GLN A 152 13.38 -16.78 -38.46
CA GLN A 152 13.72 -16.58 -39.89
C GLN A 152 14.84 -15.54 -39.99
N SER A 153 16.02 -16.04 -40.23
CA SER A 153 17.22 -15.25 -40.24
C SER A 153 17.49 -14.73 -41.66
N ALA A 154 16.82 -13.59 -41.99
CA ALA A 154 17.24 -12.85 -43.19
C ALA A 154 18.63 -12.32 -42.99
N PRO A 155 19.49 -12.38 -44.02
CA PRO A 155 20.85 -11.84 -43.97
C PRO A 155 20.77 -10.31 -43.79
N CYS A 156 21.64 -9.76 -42.94
CA CYS A 156 21.70 -8.35 -42.66
C CYS A 156 23.12 -7.85 -42.41
N THR A 157 23.31 -6.54 -42.52
CA THR A 157 24.56 -5.87 -42.15
C THR A 157 24.33 -4.72 -41.16
N ARG A 158 23.08 -4.29 -40.98
CA ARG A 158 22.67 -3.24 -40.06
C ARG A 158 21.29 -3.55 -39.47
N ASP A 159 21.03 -3.00 -38.29
CA ASP A 159 19.76 -3.22 -37.58
C ASP A 159 18.53 -2.69 -38.36
N GLU A 160 18.69 -1.61 -39.17
CA GLU A 160 17.59 -1.03 -39.95
C GLU A 160 17.11 -1.94 -41.11
N GLN A 161 17.86 -2.97 -41.46
CA GLN A 161 17.47 -3.97 -42.47
C GLN A 161 16.55 -5.04 -41.89
N CYS A 162 16.50 -5.14 -40.55
CA CYS A 162 15.62 -6.03 -39.83
C CYS A 162 14.33 -5.27 -39.50
N GLY A 163 13.17 -5.90 -39.64
CA GLY A 163 11.89 -5.29 -39.33
C GLY A 163 11.78 -4.80 -37.88
N ASP A 164 10.74 -4.04 -37.59
CA ASP A 164 10.44 -3.56 -36.23
C ASP A 164 10.38 -4.74 -35.24
N GLY A 165 11.13 -4.59 -34.14
CA GLY A 165 11.21 -5.65 -33.12
C GLY A 165 12.36 -6.65 -33.34
N SER A 166 13.23 -6.46 -34.35
CA SER A 166 14.38 -7.31 -34.64
C SER A 166 15.68 -6.50 -34.72
N TYR A 167 16.81 -7.17 -34.60
CA TYR A 167 18.15 -6.60 -34.71
C TYR A 167 19.03 -7.48 -35.57
N CYS A 168 20.11 -6.93 -36.12
CA CYS A 168 21.10 -7.67 -36.90
C CYS A 168 22.17 -8.27 -35.97
N ASP A 169 22.10 -9.57 -35.74
CA ASP A 169 23.13 -10.28 -35.00
C ASP A 169 24.33 -10.51 -35.93
N GLY A 170 25.50 -10.02 -35.53
CA GLY A 170 26.69 -10.03 -36.37
C GLY A 170 26.95 -8.77 -37.21
N SER A 171 26.21 -7.66 -36.95
CA SER A 171 26.42 -6.37 -37.64
C SER A 171 27.84 -5.82 -37.54
N ARG A 172 28.67 -6.31 -36.60
CA ARG A 172 30.08 -5.97 -36.45
C ARG A 172 31.03 -6.91 -37.23
N SER A 173 30.50 -7.94 -37.88
CA SER A 173 31.26 -8.90 -38.67
C SER A 173 31.38 -8.45 -40.14
N LEU A 174 32.54 -8.63 -40.74
CA LEU A 174 32.76 -8.37 -42.18
C LEU A 174 31.95 -9.29 -43.09
N SER A 175 31.49 -10.43 -42.58
CA SER A 175 30.68 -11.41 -43.30
C SER A 175 29.18 -11.17 -43.24
N GLY A 176 28.73 -10.09 -42.59
CA GLY A 176 27.31 -9.85 -42.32
C GLY A 176 26.76 -10.71 -41.17
N GLY A 177 25.52 -10.53 -40.88
CA GLY A 177 24.81 -11.21 -39.80
C GLY A 177 23.43 -11.70 -40.23
N THR A 178 22.61 -12.10 -39.27
CA THR A 178 21.23 -12.52 -39.45
C THR A 178 20.29 -11.73 -38.56
N CYS A 179 19.11 -11.42 -39.06
CA CYS A 179 18.08 -10.75 -38.27
C CYS A 179 17.56 -11.66 -37.16
N ARG A 180 17.58 -11.18 -35.94
CA ARG A 180 17.00 -11.88 -34.78
C ARG A 180 16.00 -10.98 -34.06
N PRO A 181 14.90 -11.53 -33.53
CA PRO A 181 13.97 -10.76 -32.74
C PRO A 181 14.59 -10.36 -31.39
N TYR A 182 14.25 -9.17 -30.90
CA TYR A 182 14.50 -8.81 -29.50
C TYR A 182 13.67 -9.72 -28.61
N ILE A 183 14.24 -10.16 -27.49
CA ILE A 183 13.48 -10.85 -26.45
C ILE A 183 12.80 -9.77 -25.59
N PRO A 184 11.47 -9.73 -25.53
CA PRO A 184 10.77 -8.77 -24.70
C PRO A 184 10.98 -9.13 -23.22
N VAL A 185 11.29 -8.14 -22.40
CA VAL A 185 11.50 -8.32 -20.96
C VAL A 185 10.65 -7.36 -20.15
N LEU A 186 10.31 -7.79 -18.93
CA LEU A 186 9.64 -6.97 -17.93
C LEU A 186 10.56 -6.71 -16.76
N VAL A 187 10.34 -5.57 -16.12
CA VAL A 187 10.93 -5.26 -14.81
C VAL A 187 9.81 -4.96 -13.81
N SER A 188 10.10 -5.16 -12.52
CA SER A 188 9.13 -4.80 -11.50
C SER A 188 9.15 -3.29 -11.21
N PRO A 189 8.03 -2.72 -10.72
CA PRO A 189 8.00 -1.34 -10.21
C PRO A 189 9.07 -1.12 -9.12
N TYR A 190 9.40 -2.16 -8.36
CA TYR A 190 10.40 -2.11 -7.31
C TYR A 190 11.81 -1.76 -7.84
N VAL A 191 12.21 -2.29 -9.02
CA VAL A 191 13.51 -1.95 -9.65
C VAL A 191 13.54 -0.46 -10.02
N VAL A 192 12.45 0.06 -10.58
CA VAL A 192 12.33 1.48 -10.94
C VAL A 192 12.40 2.37 -9.71
N GLU A 193 11.71 2.00 -8.66
CA GLU A 193 11.73 2.72 -7.38
C GLU A 193 13.08 2.64 -6.68
N LEU A 194 13.75 1.48 -6.73
CA LEU A 194 15.11 1.32 -6.20
C LEU A 194 16.10 2.24 -6.92
N TYR A 195 15.98 2.33 -8.25
CA TYR A 195 16.77 3.28 -9.04
C TYR A 195 16.48 4.72 -8.61
N ASN A 196 15.22 5.13 -8.59
CA ASN A 196 14.79 6.49 -8.27
C ASN A 196 15.11 6.88 -6.83
N GLY A 197 15.03 5.95 -5.89
CA GLY A 197 15.30 6.18 -4.47
C GLY A 197 16.78 6.17 -4.10
N ALA A 198 17.52 5.13 -4.48
CA ALA A 198 18.88 4.90 -4.03
C ALA A 198 19.94 5.26 -5.08
N PHE A 199 19.89 4.63 -6.26
CA PHE A 199 20.95 4.77 -7.27
C PHE A 199 21.05 6.19 -7.83
N ARG A 200 19.94 6.81 -8.17
CA ARG A 200 19.90 8.16 -8.73
C ARG A 200 20.69 9.18 -7.91
N ARG A 201 20.55 9.15 -6.59
CA ARG A 201 21.23 10.10 -5.70
C ARG A 201 22.72 9.87 -5.61
N SER A 202 23.13 8.60 -5.57
CA SER A 202 24.56 8.24 -5.46
C SER A 202 25.37 8.64 -6.69
N TYR A 203 24.71 8.66 -7.87
CA TYR A 203 25.39 8.93 -9.15
C TYR A 203 24.95 10.24 -9.82
N GLY A 204 24.10 11.06 -9.18
CA GLY A 204 23.65 12.35 -9.74
C GLY A 204 22.77 12.21 -11.00
N LEU A 205 22.07 11.09 -11.16
CA LEU A 205 21.29 10.77 -12.36
C LEU A 205 19.89 11.36 -12.32
N PRO A 206 19.23 11.59 -13.47
CA PRO A 206 17.85 12.07 -13.52
C PRO A 206 16.86 11.04 -12.99
N LYS A 207 15.68 11.51 -12.55
CA LYS A 207 14.55 10.63 -12.21
C LYS A 207 14.01 9.99 -13.49
N ILE A 208 13.78 8.68 -13.45
CA ILE A 208 13.25 7.91 -14.57
C ILE A 208 11.74 7.66 -14.33
N ASN A 209 10.94 7.98 -15.34
CA ASN A 209 9.55 7.54 -15.41
C ASN A 209 9.52 6.11 -15.99
N PRO A 210 8.74 5.17 -15.43
CA PRO A 210 8.57 3.82 -15.99
C PRO A 210 8.30 3.81 -17.49
N ASP A 211 7.41 4.68 -17.97
CA ASP A 211 7.05 4.76 -19.40
C ASP A 211 8.21 5.14 -20.31
N SER A 212 9.18 5.90 -19.81
CA SER A 212 10.36 6.29 -20.60
C SER A 212 11.39 5.18 -20.79
N LEU A 213 11.25 4.10 -20.03
CA LEU A 213 12.11 2.92 -20.16
C LEU A 213 11.61 1.93 -21.22
N ILE A 214 10.33 2.01 -21.60
CA ILE A 214 9.74 1.10 -22.59
C ILE A 214 10.48 1.25 -23.94
N GLY A 215 10.88 0.13 -24.52
CA GLY A 215 11.66 0.10 -25.75
C GLY A 215 13.18 0.16 -25.56
N LEU A 216 13.67 0.38 -24.32
CA LEU A 216 15.12 0.34 -24.04
C LEU A 216 15.68 -1.04 -24.39
N ALA A 217 16.74 -1.06 -25.20
CA ALA A 217 17.43 -2.27 -25.56
C ALA A 217 18.76 -2.41 -24.81
N PHE A 218 19.10 -3.64 -24.39
CA PHE A 218 20.35 -3.99 -23.74
C PHE A 218 20.75 -5.41 -24.08
N GLU A 219 22.01 -5.76 -23.84
CA GLU A 219 22.56 -7.09 -24.15
C GLU A 219 22.63 -7.94 -22.87
N MET A 220 22.31 -9.22 -22.98
CA MET A 220 22.48 -10.21 -21.92
C MET A 220 23.30 -11.39 -22.42
N ASP A 221 24.32 -11.76 -21.65
CA ASP A 221 25.14 -12.94 -21.84
C ASP A 221 24.70 -14.03 -20.85
N PHE A 222 23.90 -14.97 -21.32
CA PHE A 222 23.43 -16.11 -20.55
C PHE A 222 24.47 -17.19 -20.41
N GLY A 223 24.70 -17.67 -19.19
CA GLY A 223 25.78 -18.59 -18.86
C GLY A 223 27.11 -17.89 -18.53
N ALA A 224 27.18 -16.55 -18.65
CA ALA A 224 28.33 -15.76 -18.22
C ALA A 224 28.20 -15.31 -16.78
N SER A 225 29.32 -15.30 -16.05
CA SER A 225 29.38 -14.78 -14.67
C SER A 225 30.71 -14.07 -14.44
N THR A 226 30.67 -13.00 -13.65
CA THR A 226 31.89 -12.31 -13.18
C THR A 226 32.60 -13.07 -12.06
N PHE A 227 31.91 -13.99 -11.39
CA PHE A 227 32.40 -14.71 -10.21
C PHE A 227 32.80 -16.15 -10.51
N ARG A 228 32.27 -16.74 -11.58
CA ARG A 228 32.52 -18.16 -11.94
C ARG A 228 32.85 -18.32 -13.42
N PRO A 229 33.83 -19.15 -13.79
CA PRO A 229 34.05 -19.49 -15.17
C PRO A 229 32.83 -20.23 -15.74
N SER A 230 32.45 -19.90 -16.96
CA SER A 230 31.34 -20.55 -17.67
C SER A 230 31.72 -21.99 -18.06
N ALA A 231 30.83 -22.93 -17.76
CA ALA A 231 31.02 -24.34 -18.15
C ALA A 231 30.74 -24.56 -19.65
N ARG A 232 29.92 -23.71 -20.26
CA ARG A 232 29.57 -23.73 -21.69
C ARG A 232 29.77 -22.32 -22.28
N PRO A 233 29.93 -22.18 -23.60
CA PRO A 233 29.97 -20.87 -24.25
C PRO A 233 28.69 -20.07 -23.89
N PRO A 234 28.80 -18.81 -23.46
CA PRO A 234 27.67 -17.98 -23.15
C PRO A 234 26.85 -17.69 -24.41
N VAL A 235 25.53 -17.59 -24.24
CA VAL A 235 24.61 -17.21 -25.30
C VAL A 235 24.29 -15.74 -25.14
N ARG A 236 24.63 -14.93 -26.14
CA ARG A 236 24.36 -13.51 -26.19
C ARG A 236 23.04 -13.26 -26.91
N GLU A 237 22.16 -12.52 -26.28
CA GLU A 237 20.89 -12.11 -26.85
C GLU A 237 20.64 -10.62 -26.53
N ARG A 238 19.87 -9.93 -27.39
CA ARG A 238 19.45 -8.57 -27.11
C ARG A 238 18.03 -8.56 -26.59
N MET A 239 17.88 -7.87 -25.45
CA MET A 239 16.62 -7.67 -24.75
C MET A 239 16.03 -6.33 -25.14
N ARG A 240 14.69 -6.23 -25.14
CA ARG A 240 13.98 -4.97 -25.24
C ARG A 240 12.96 -4.89 -24.11
N LEU A 241 12.97 -3.80 -23.32
CA LEU A 241 12.03 -3.62 -22.25
C LEU A 241 10.62 -3.41 -22.83
N ALA A 242 9.73 -4.36 -22.56
CA ALA A 242 8.34 -4.36 -23.00
C ALA A 242 7.40 -3.59 -22.06
N GLY A 243 7.75 -3.54 -20.76
CA GLY A 243 6.96 -2.83 -19.79
C GLY A 243 7.38 -3.07 -18.34
N VAL A 244 6.57 -2.53 -17.44
CA VAL A 244 6.71 -2.68 -15.98
C VAL A 244 5.47 -3.40 -15.46
N SER A 245 5.66 -4.47 -14.68
CA SER A 245 4.57 -5.24 -14.06
C SER A 245 4.95 -5.68 -12.66
N ASP A 246 4.00 -5.66 -11.75
CA ASP A 246 4.13 -6.16 -10.36
C ASP A 246 4.26 -7.69 -10.28
N LYS A 247 3.91 -8.38 -11.38
CA LYS A 247 4.06 -9.84 -11.53
C LYS A 247 5.47 -10.25 -11.95
N ALA A 248 6.30 -9.30 -12.38
CA ALA A 248 7.71 -9.52 -12.66
C ALA A 248 8.52 -9.78 -11.38
N ILE A 249 9.65 -10.46 -11.51
CA ILE A 249 10.54 -10.70 -10.37
C ILE A 249 10.96 -9.38 -9.71
N PRO A 250 10.91 -9.26 -8.37
CA PRO A 250 11.17 -7.99 -7.67
C PRO A 250 12.54 -7.38 -7.98
N LEU A 251 13.60 -8.21 -8.08
CA LEU A 251 14.95 -7.79 -8.43
C LEU A 251 15.47 -8.65 -9.58
N GLY A 252 15.52 -8.07 -10.75
CA GLY A 252 15.98 -8.77 -11.95
C GLY A 252 15.12 -8.42 -13.15
N VAL A 253 15.09 -9.33 -14.10
CA VAL A 253 14.29 -9.23 -15.32
C VAL A 253 13.42 -10.47 -15.50
N THR A 254 12.24 -10.27 -16.02
CA THR A 254 11.30 -11.36 -16.34
C THR A 254 11.18 -11.50 -17.85
N LEU A 255 11.42 -12.72 -18.34
CA LEU A 255 11.37 -13.11 -19.75
C LEU A 255 10.09 -13.89 -20.05
N PRO A 256 9.72 -14.09 -21.31
CA PRO A 256 8.73 -15.10 -21.69
C PRO A 256 9.15 -16.50 -21.24
N LEU A 257 8.18 -17.29 -20.80
CA LEU A 257 8.42 -18.62 -20.21
C LEU A 257 9.17 -19.55 -21.19
N GLY A 258 8.80 -19.52 -22.47
CA GLY A 258 9.43 -20.31 -23.52
C GLY A 258 10.91 -20.01 -23.69
N GLU A 259 11.32 -18.75 -23.54
CA GLU A 259 12.72 -18.36 -23.64
C GLU A 259 13.56 -18.87 -22.46
N VAL A 260 13.06 -18.77 -21.24
CA VAL A 260 13.76 -19.31 -20.06
C VAL A 260 13.87 -20.82 -20.14
N ARG A 261 12.80 -21.49 -20.60
CA ARG A 261 12.83 -22.93 -20.86
C ARG A 261 13.91 -23.30 -21.88
N ARG A 262 13.97 -22.61 -23.02
CA ARG A 262 14.97 -22.82 -24.06
C ARG A 262 16.40 -22.64 -23.52
N LEU A 263 16.65 -21.56 -22.78
CA LEU A 263 17.95 -21.24 -22.21
C LEU A 263 18.38 -22.28 -21.16
N ASN A 264 17.47 -22.70 -20.26
CA ASN A 264 17.75 -23.72 -19.26
C ASN A 264 18.09 -25.08 -19.93
N MET A 265 17.33 -25.48 -20.96
CA MET A 265 17.61 -26.70 -21.71
C MET A 265 18.95 -26.64 -22.43
N LEU A 266 19.28 -25.51 -23.00
CA LEU A 266 20.51 -25.33 -23.80
C LEU A 266 21.76 -25.24 -22.92
N LEU A 267 21.71 -24.48 -21.83
CA LEU A 267 22.87 -24.09 -21.03
C LEU A 267 23.07 -24.96 -19.76
N ASP A 268 21.99 -25.55 -19.26
CA ASP A 268 22.06 -26.42 -18.08
C ASP A 268 21.76 -27.88 -18.45
N SER A 269 20.49 -28.26 -18.49
CA SER A 269 20.08 -29.64 -18.81
C SER A 269 18.65 -29.67 -19.37
N PRO A 270 18.30 -30.73 -20.16
CA PRO A 270 16.93 -30.90 -20.62
C PRO A 270 15.92 -30.91 -19.49
N ALA A 271 16.22 -31.52 -18.36
CA ALA A 271 15.35 -31.56 -17.18
C ALA A 271 15.14 -30.19 -16.53
N ALA A 272 16.06 -29.23 -16.69
CA ALA A 272 15.91 -27.86 -16.18
C ALA A 272 14.81 -27.07 -16.91
N GLY A 273 14.47 -27.47 -18.13
CA GLY A 273 13.37 -26.87 -18.90
C GLY A 273 11.97 -27.39 -18.51
N GLU A 274 11.88 -28.41 -17.64
CA GLU A 274 10.62 -28.99 -17.20
C GLU A 274 10.27 -28.68 -15.74
N ARG A 275 11.13 -27.93 -15.05
CA ARG A 275 11.00 -27.63 -13.64
C ARG A 275 10.57 -26.20 -13.41
N TYR A 276 9.53 -26.02 -12.63
CA TYR A 276 8.99 -24.71 -12.27
C TYR A 276 9.28 -24.43 -10.78
N HIS A 277 9.68 -23.22 -10.45
CA HIS A 277 9.98 -22.86 -9.06
C HIS A 277 8.74 -22.39 -8.28
N SER A 278 7.74 -21.90 -9.00
CA SER A 278 6.45 -21.49 -8.44
C SER A 278 5.39 -21.46 -9.54
N ALA A 279 4.14 -21.26 -9.15
CA ALA A 279 3.04 -21.00 -10.06
C ALA A 279 2.18 -19.87 -9.50
N VAL A 280 1.67 -19.02 -10.39
CA VAL A 280 0.68 -18.00 -10.04
C VAL A 280 -0.69 -18.53 -10.36
N ILE A 281 -1.57 -18.49 -9.39
CA ILE A 281 -2.95 -18.96 -9.48
C ILE A 281 -3.87 -17.77 -9.54
N GLU A 282 -4.70 -17.70 -10.57
CA GLU A 282 -5.79 -16.77 -10.68
C GLU A 282 -7.05 -17.41 -10.09
N VAL A 283 -7.67 -16.71 -9.13
CA VAL A 283 -8.84 -17.22 -8.42
C VAL A 283 -10.10 -16.57 -8.97
N ARG A 284 -11.11 -17.38 -9.29
CA ARG A 284 -12.38 -16.93 -9.92
C ARG A 284 -13.12 -15.87 -9.12
N SER A 285 -13.01 -15.90 -7.78
CA SER A 285 -13.63 -14.92 -6.89
C SER A 285 -12.88 -14.81 -5.56
N LYS A 286 -12.91 -13.62 -4.95
CA LYS A 286 -12.30 -13.41 -3.61
C LYS A 286 -12.90 -14.31 -2.53
N GLY A 287 -14.15 -14.74 -2.68
CA GLY A 287 -14.80 -15.66 -1.75
C GLY A 287 -14.24 -17.09 -1.80
N SER A 288 -13.66 -17.51 -2.94
CA SER A 288 -13.08 -18.84 -3.12
C SER A 288 -11.66 -18.95 -2.57
N VAL A 289 -10.98 -17.83 -2.30
CA VAL A 289 -9.57 -17.80 -1.83
C VAL A 289 -9.31 -18.70 -0.63
N PRO A 290 -10.12 -18.70 0.47
CA PRO A 290 -9.85 -19.58 1.61
C PRO A 290 -9.87 -21.06 1.26
N GLY A 291 -10.84 -21.49 0.43
CA GLY A 291 -10.96 -22.88 0.00
C GLY A 291 -9.80 -23.32 -0.90
N VAL A 292 -9.39 -22.44 -1.83
CA VAL A 292 -8.24 -22.68 -2.71
C VAL A 292 -6.95 -22.79 -1.89
N VAL A 293 -6.73 -21.90 -0.92
CA VAL A 293 -5.54 -21.94 -0.02
C VAL A 293 -5.52 -23.24 0.78
N ASP A 294 -6.64 -23.66 1.35
CA ASP A 294 -6.76 -24.92 2.11
C ASP A 294 -6.43 -26.14 1.24
N ALA A 295 -6.89 -26.16 -0.01
CA ALA A 295 -6.60 -27.23 -0.96
C ALA A 295 -5.10 -27.29 -1.31
N ILE A 296 -4.48 -26.14 -1.57
CA ILE A 296 -3.05 -26.02 -1.85
C ILE A 296 -2.21 -26.50 -0.67
N GLU A 297 -2.56 -26.11 0.55
CA GLU A 297 -1.85 -26.53 1.77
C GLU A 297 -1.95 -28.05 2.02
N LYS A 298 -3.09 -28.67 1.68
CA LYS A 298 -3.28 -30.14 1.74
C LYS A 298 -2.42 -30.90 0.72
N MET A 299 -2.08 -30.29 -0.41
CA MET A 299 -1.14 -30.84 -1.39
C MET A 299 0.32 -30.74 -0.92
N GLY A 300 0.60 -30.18 0.27
CA GLY A 300 1.95 -29.99 0.79
C GLY A 300 2.67 -28.77 0.22
N LEU A 301 1.97 -27.96 -0.54
CA LEU A 301 2.49 -26.72 -1.11
C LEU A 301 2.31 -25.53 -0.14
N GLU A 302 3.01 -24.46 -0.42
CA GLU A 302 2.92 -23.21 0.34
C GLU A 302 2.45 -22.08 -0.54
N VAL A 303 1.46 -21.32 -0.08
CA VAL A 303 1.09 -20.05 -0.70
C VAL A 303 2.09 -18.99 -0.21
N ARG A 304 2.91 -18.47 -1.13
CA ARG A 304 3.96 -17.47 -0.84
C ARG A 304 3.43 -16.12 -0.34
N ASP A 305 2.12 -15.93 -0.35
CA ASP A 305 1.44 -14.71 0.07
C ASP A 305 1.40 -14.48 1.60
N ARG A 306 2.24 -15.22 2.37
CA ARG A 306 2.40 -15.00 3.83
C ARG A 306 2.90 -13.59 4.14
N GLY A 307 3.60 -12.94 3.22
CA GLY A 307 4.03 -11.55 3.36
C GLY A 307 2.85 -10.60 3.42
N ALA A 308 1.90 -10.72 2.51
CA ALA A 308 0.67 -9.92 2.50
C ALA A 308 -0.20 -10.17 3.73
N ARG A 309 -0.33 -11.44 4.14
CA ARG A 309 -1.08 -11.82 5.35
C ARG A 309 -0.44 -11.27 6.63
N ARG A 310 0.90 -11.34 6.75
CA ARG A 310 1.65 -10.74 7.88
C ARG A 310 1.58 -9.21 7.86
N ALA A 311 1.72 -8.58 6.70
CA ALA A 311 1.59 -7.14 6.53
C ALA A 311 0.16 -6.66 6.83
N ALA A 312 -0.87 -7.37 6.36
CA ALA A 312 -2.27 -7.09 6.68
C ALA A 312 -2.55 -7.23 8.18
N PHE A 313 -2.02 -8.28 8.83
CA PHE A 313 -2.13 -8.47 10.28
C PHE A 313 -1.41 -7.37 11.05
N ALA A 314 -0.16 -7.06 10.69
CA ALA A 314 0.61 -5.98 11.33
C ALA A 314 -0.10 -4.62 11.17
N THR A 315 -0.63 -4.35 9.97
CA THR A 315 -1.40 -3.13 9.70
C THR A 315 -2.68 -3.08 10.54
N ALA A 316 -3.40 -4.21 10.66
CA ALA A 316 -4.59 -4.29 11.50
C ALA A 316 -4.25 -4.04 12.97
N VAL A 317 -3.17 -4.61 13.48
CA VAL A 317 -2.70 -4.36 14.86
C VAL A 317 -2.34 -2.89 15.06
N ILE A 318 -1.58 -2.29 14.15
CA ILE A 318 -1.25 -0.85 14.21
C ILE A 318 -2.53 0.00 14.22
N MET A 319 -3.48 -0.28 13.34
CA MET A 319 -4.77 0.43 13.28
C MET A 319 -5.55 0.31 14.59
N VAL A 320 -5.60 -0.89 15.19
CA VAL A 320 -6.27 -1.10 16.48
C VAL A 320 -5.58 -0.32 17.59
N VAL A 321 -4.25 -0.33 17.65
CA VAL A 321 -3.49 0.44 18.65
C VAL A 321 -3.73 1.94 18.49
N LEU A 322 -3.67 2.47 17.26
CA LEU A 322 -3.92 3.88 16.99
C LEU A 322 -5.38 4.28 17.32
N ALA A 323 -6.34 3.42 16.99
CA ALA A 323 -7.75 3.64 17.36
C ALA A 323 -7.96 3.60 18.88
N LEU A 324 -7.26 2.71 19.59
CA LEU A 324 -7.32 2.60 21.04
C LEU A 324 -6.74 3.85 21.73
N VAL A 325 -5.57 4.30 21.29
CA VAL A 325 -4.96 5.56 21.77
C VAL A 325 -5.90 6.74 21.53
N GLY A 326 -6.45 6.87 20.32
CA GLY A 326 -7.40 7.92 20.00
C GLY A 326 -8.70 7.81 20.84
N GLY A 327 -9.20 6.60 21.06
CA GLY A 327 -10.37 6.34 21.90
C GLY A 327 -10.14 6.76 23.36
N VAL A 328 -8.96 6.46 23.91
CA VAL A 328 -8.58 6.91 25.27
C VAL A 328 -8.52 8.42 25.35
N LEU A 329 -7.93 9.09 24.36
CA LEU A 329 -7.90 10.56 24.32
C LEU A 329 -9.29 11.18 24.28
N ILE A 330 -10.24 10.61 23.53
CA ILE A 330 -11.63 11.06 23.51
C ILE A 330 -12.33 10.79 24.85
N ALA A 331 -12.08 9.64 25.49
CA ALA A 331 -12.63 9.35 26.80
C ALA A 331 -12.12 10.35 27.87
N VAL A 332 -10.83 10.68 27.83
CA VAL A 332 -10.25 11.73 28.71
C VAL A 332 -10.89 13.10 28.41
N ALA A 333 -11.07 13.43 27.12
CA ALA A 333 -11.76 14.67 26.73
C ALA A 333 -13.22 14.70 27.23
N ALA A 334 -13.96 13.59 27.14
CA ALA A 334 -15.32 13.48 27.66
C ALA A 334 -15.38 13.64 29.20
N ALA A 335 -14.42 13.04 29.92
CA ALA A 335 -14.30 13.22 31.36
C ALA A 335 -13.96 14.67 31.75
N HIS A 336 -13.10 15.32 30.94
CA HIS A 336 -12.78 16.74 31.13
C HIS A 336 -14.01 17.63 30.91
N ILE A 337 -14.81 17.36 29.87
CA ILE A 337 -16.07 18.06 29.63
C ILE A 337 -17.01 17.87 30.81
N MET A 338 -17.19 16.66 31.30
CA MET A 338 -18.03 16.37 32.46
C MET A 338 -17.63 17.24 33.65
N HIS A 339 -16.31 17.33 33.95
CA HIS A 339 -15.79 18.15 35.04
C HIS A 339 -16.10 19.65 34.84
N VAL A 340 -15.84 20.18 33.65
CA VAL A 340 -16.09 21.59 33.34
C VAL A 340 -17.59 21.92 33.40
N PHE A 341 -18.45 21.04 32.86
CA PHE A 341 -19.90 21.26 32.99
C PHE A 341 -20.39 21.23 34.45
N PHE A 342 -19.79 20.40 35.32
CA PHE A 342 -20.07 20.47 36.74
C PHE A 342 -19.71 21.84 37.32
N LEU A 343 -18.58 22.41 36.98
CA LEU A 343 -18.15 23.75 37.38
C LEU A 343 -19.11 24.81 36.85
N VAL A 344 -19.46 24.75 35.56
CA VAL A 344 -20.41 25.68 34.93
C VAL A 344 -21.77 25.63 35.62
N VAL A 345 -22.29 24.43 35.89
CA VAL A 345 -23.56 24.25 36.63
C VAL A 345 -23.49 24.85 38.05
N MET A 346 -22.35 24.65 38.76
CA MET A 346 -22.17 25.25 40.08
C MET A 346 -22.15 26.78 40.04
N VAL A 347 -21.44 27.38 39.08
CA VAL A 347 -21.41 28.85 38.93
C VAL A 347 -22.78 29.41 38.53
N ARG A 348 -23.54 28.71 37.72
CA ARG A 348 -24.85 29.12 37.18
C ARG A 348 -26.04 28.62 38.03
N ARG A 349 -25.80 28.05 39.21
CA ARG A 349 -26.81 27.42 40.04
C ARG A 349 -27.99 28.38 40.34
N ARG A 350 -27.71 29.66 40.62
CA ARG A 350 -28.72 30.68 40.82
C ARG A 350 -29.57 30.96 39.56
N GLU A 351 -28.97 31.06 38.40
CA GLU A 351 -29.67 31.28 37.13
C GLU A 351 -30.60 30.11 36.80
N ILE A 352 -30.11 28.88 36.99
CA ILE A 352 -30.87 27.64 36.78
C ILE A 352 -32.05 27.58 37.77
N GLY A 353 -31.82 27.95 39.03
CA GLY A 353 -32.86 28.04 40.06
C GLY A 353 -33.93 29.05 39.69
N LEU A 354 -33.56 30.23 39.20
CA LEU A 354 -34.49 31.27 38.74
C LEU A 354 -35.31 30.79 37.54
N LEU A 355 -34.72 30.18 36.54
CA LEU A 355 -35.42 29.61 35.37
C LEU A 355 -36.49 28.59 35.82
N ARG A 356 -36.16 27.75 36.79
CA ARG A 356 -37.11 26.77 37.34
C ARG A 356 -38.23 27.42 38.17
N ALA A 357 -37.94 28.48 38.94
CA ALA A 357 -38.91 29.23 39.69
C ALA A 357 -39.91 29.95 38.77
N VAL A 358 -39.52 30.40 37.59
CA VAL A 358 -40.37 31.00 36.55
C VAL A 358 -41.11 29.95 35.70
N GLY A 359 -40.89 28.62 35.96
CA GLY A 359 -41.71 27.56 35.38
C GLY A 359 -40.99 26.66 34.34
N ALA A 360 -39.69 26.76 34.19
CA ALA A 360 -38.95 25.84 33.34
C ALA A 360 -39.00 24.39 33.87
N ARG A 361 -39.32 23.43 32.99
CA ARG A 361 -39.38 22.01 33.33
C ARG A 361 -37.97 21.44 33.49
N ARG A 362 -37.85 20.34 34.24
CA ARG A 362 -36.55 19.60 34.36
C ARG A 362 -35.97 19.23 33.00
N GLY A 363 -36.84 18.84 32.05
CA GLY A 363 -36.41 18.51 30.67
C GLY A 363 -35.83 19.71 29.91
N ASP A 364 -36.34 20.92 30.17
CA ASP A 364 -35.87 22.12 29.48
C ASP A 364 -34.44 22.47 29.91
N ILE A 365 -34.14 22.39 31.22
CA ILE A 365 -32.78 22.61 31.74
C ILE A 365 -31.80 21.55 31.22
N ARG A 366 -32.20 20.26 31.24
CA ARG A 366 -31.36 19.18 30.70
C ARG A 366 -31.08 19.39 29.22
N ASN A 367 -32.12 19.66 28.42
CA ASN A 367 -32.00 19.88 26.99
C ASN A 367 -31.14 21.12 26.67
N LEU A 368 -31.18 22.16 27.48
CA LEU A 368 -30.33 23.33 27.32
C LEU A 368 -28.86 22.95 27.45
N LEU A 369 -28.50 22.30 28.56
CA LEU A 369 -27.09 21.90 28.81
C LEU A 369 -26.57 20.89 27.79
N VAL A 370 -27.38 19.93 27.37
CA VAL A 370 -27.03 18.97 26.32
C VAL A 370 -26.85 19.65 24.96
N THR A 371 -27.70 20.65 24.64
CA THR A 371 -27.55 21.39 23.39
C THR A 371 -26.28 22.25 23.41
N GLU A 372 -25.97 22.90 24.53
CA GLU A 372 -24.73 23.65 24.72
C GLU A 372 -23.50 22.73 24.53
N SER A 373 -23.51 21.55 25.14
CA SER A 373 -22.41 20.59 24.98
C SER A 373 -22.26 20.08 23.54
N ALA A 374 -23.37 19.86 22.84
CA ALA A 374 -23.35 19.46 21.44
C ALA A 374 -22.74 20.54 20.54
N VAL A 375 -23.06 21.81 20.77
CA VAL A 375 -22.47 22.95 20.05
C VAL A 375 -20.98 23.07 20.34
N VAL A 376 -20.57 22.94 21.62
CA VAL A 376 -19.17 22.94 22.01
C VAL A 376 -18.43 21.80 21.32
N GLY A 377 -19.01 20.59 21.32
CA GLY A 377 -18.45 19.42 20.62
C GLY A 377 -18.30 19.62 19.12
N LEU A 378 -19.31 20.26 18.48
CA LEU A 378 -19.28 20.56 17.06
C LEU A 378 -18.17 21.57 16.73
N VAL A 379 -18.10 22.69 17.43
CA VAL A 379 -17.10 23.74 17.18
C VAL A 379 -15.70 23.22 17.49
N ALA A 380 -15.49 22.61 18.65
CA ALA A 380 -14.20 22.05 19.03
C ALA A 380 -13.78 20.88 18.13
N GLY A 381 -14.75 20.08 17.67
CA GLY A 381 -14.54 19.01 16.71
C GLY A 381 -14.03 19.53 15.35
N VAL A 382 -14.67 20.57 14.82
CA VAL A 382 -14.21 21.21 13.57
C VAL A 382 -12.81 21.80 13.74
N VAL A 383 -12.56 22.54 14.83
CA VAL A 383 -11.22 23.11 15.11
C VAL A 383 -10.17 22.00 15.25
N GLY A 384 -10.50 20.89 15.93
CA GLY A 384 -9.61 19.72 16.07
C GLY A 384 -9.28 19.07 14.74
N ILE A 385 -10.28 18.89 13.87
CA ILE A 385 -10.07 18.37 12.51
C ILE A 385 -9.16 19.29 11.70
N LEU A 386 -9.40 20.61 11.74
CA LEU A 386 -8.55 21.58 11.03
C LEU A 386 -7.13 21.56 11.56
N ALA A 387 -6.95 21.43 12.87
CA ALA A 387 -5.63 21.27 13.49
C ALA A 387 -4.93 19.98 13.04
N ALA A 388 -5.66 18.85 12.92
CA ALA A 388 -5.12 17.59 12.41
C ALA A 388 -4.68 17.70 10.95
N VAL A 389 -5.50 18.32 10.10
CA VAL A 389 -5.17 18.53 8.68
C VAL A 389 -3.94 19.43 8.55
N ALA A 390 -3.86 20.51 9.32
CA ALA A 390 -2.69 21.41 9.33
C ALA A 390 -1.43 20.68 9.83
N ALA A 391 -1.53 19.88 10.88
CA ALA A 391 -0.43 19.06 11.39
C ALA A 391 0.01 18.01 10.36
N GLY A 392 -0.94 17.37 9.67
CA GLY A 392 -0.66 16.42 8.58
C GLY A 392 0.06 17.08 7.40
N ALA A 393 -0.37 18.28 7.00
CA ALA A 393 0.29 19.06 5.96
C ALA A 393 1.72 19.45 6.36
N ALA A 394 1.92 19.90 7.59
CA ALA A 394 3.25 20.21 8.14
C ALA A 394 4.16 18.97 8.19
N ALA A 395 3.62 17.82 8.62
CA ALA A 395 4.34 16.55 8.63
C ALA A 395 4.74 16.10 7.22
N ASN A 396 3.85 16.24 6.22
CA ASN A 396 4.16 15.95 4.82
C ASN A 396 5.27 16.87 4.27
N ALA A 397 5.21 18.18 4.56
CA ALA A 397 6.23 19.12 4.16
C ALA A 397 7.60 18.82 4.80
N PHE A 398 7.60 18.44 6.09
CA PHE A 398 8.80 17.98 6.78
C PHE A 398 9.35 16.70 6.16
N ALA A 399 8.50 15.71 5.89
CA ALA A 399 8.90 14.46 5.27
C ALA A 399 9.45 14.67 3.84
N ALA A 400 8.87 15.59 3.06
CA ALA A 400 9.35 15.94 1.74
C ALA A 400 10.78 16.54 1.77
N SER A 401 11.11 17.31 2.81
CA SER A 401 12.40 17.99 2.92
C SER A 401 13.50 17.18 3.62
N ARG A 402 13.15 16.27 4.52
CA ARG A 402 14.10 15.57 5.40
C ARG A 402 14.16 14.06 5.20
N VAL A 403 13.08 13.45 4.77
CA VAL A 403 13.05 11.99 4.56
C VAL A 403 13.53 11.68 3.15
N PRO A 404 14.62 10.89 2.99
CA PRO A 404 15.08 10.44 1.70
C PRO A 404 13.98 9.75 0.89
N ASP A 405 14.06 9.81 -0.43
CA ASP A 405 13.16 9.02 -1.27
C ASP A 405 13.50 7.54 -1.07
N PHE A 406 12.48 6.75 -0.78
CA PHE A 406 12.56 5.30 -0.65
C PHE A 406 11.48 4.66 -1.54
N PRO A 407 11.63 3.38 -1.91
CA PRO A 407 10.63 2.69 -2.70
C PRO A 407 9.23 2.83 -2.11
N PHE A 408 8.25 3.15 -2.96
CA PHE A 408 6.85 3.37 -2.57
C PHE A 408 6.60 4.53 -1.57
N LYS A 409 7.49 5.53 -1.52
CA LYS A 409 7.25 6.73 -0.71
C LYS A 409 5.98 7.44 -1.21
N PRO A 410 4.93 7.55 -0.36
CA PRO A 410 3.69 8.20 -0.79
C PRO A 410 3.88 9.72 -0.93
N GLU A 411 3.13 10.33 -1.82
CA GLU A 411 3.07 11.79 -1.92
C GLU A 411 2.48 12.43 -0.65
N SER A 412 1.56 11.73 0.01
CA SER A 412 1.00 12.11 1.30
C SER A 412 0.95 10.90 2.24
N PHE A 413 1.40 11.09 3.46
CA PHE A 413 1.33 10.08 4.53
C PHE A 413 -0.03 10.01 5.22
N PHE A 414 -0.98 10.86 4.84
CA PHE A 414 -2.29 10.97 5.50
C PHE A 414 -3.43 10.87 4.49
N ALA A 415 -4.46 10.08 4.85
CA ALA A 415 -5.69 9.95 4.07
C ALA A 415 -6.86 10.59 4.82
N PHE A 416 -7.12 11.88 4.55
CA PHE A 416 -8.26 12.61 5.11
C PHE A 416 -9.51 12.40 4.24
N SER A 417 -10.17 11.24 4.38
CA SER A 417 -11.40 11.00 3.64
C SER A 417 -12.60 11.74 4.27
N PRO A 418 -13.59 12.22 3.49
CA PRO A 418 -14.77 12.88 4.02
C PRO A 418 -15.53 12.02 5.03
N LEU A 419 -15.56 10.70 4.82
CA LEU A 419 -16.20 9.75 5.72
C LEU A 419 -15.51 9.71 7.09
N LEU A 420 -14.17 9.68 7.11
CA LEU A 420 -13.39 9.75 8.34
C LEU A 420 -13.68 11.03 9.11
N LEU A 421 -13.65 12.18 8.43
CA LEU A 421 -13.89 13.48 9.06
C LEU A 421 -15.30 13.58 9.64
N ALA A 422 -16.31 13.11 8.92
CA ALA A 422 -17.68 13.06 9.40
C ALA A 422 -17.86 12.12 10.61
N ALA A 423 -17.22 10.94 10.57
CA ALA A 423 -17.27 9.99 11.68
C ALA A 423 -16.62 10.54 12.94
N VAL A 424 -15.44 11.15 12.82
CA VAL A 424 -14.74 11.76 13.96
C VAL A 424 -15.52 12.95 14.53
N LEU A 425 -16.10 13.81 13.68
CA LEU A 425 -16.93 14.92 14.11
C LEU A 425 -18.16 14.43 14.88
N THR A 426 -18.83 13.42 14.36
CA THR A 426 -19.98 12.79 15.04
C THR A 426 -19.57 12.22 16.39
N LEU A 427 -18.45 11.51 16.46
CA LEU A 427 -17.91 10.95 17.68
C LEU A 427 -17.59 12.04 18.72
N ALA A 428 -17.02 13.17 18.29
CA ALA A 428 -16.72 14.32 19.15
C ALA A 428 -18.01 14.89 19.78
N VAL A 429 -19.04 15.10 18.97
CA VAL A 429 -20.33 15.59 19.45
C VAL A 429 -20.99 14.61 20.44
N VAL A 430 -20.98 13.32 20.10
CA VAL A 430 -21.54 12.26 20.97
C VAL A 430 -20.77 12.19 22.31
N ALA A 431 -19.44 12.23 22.27
CA ALA A 431 -18.63 12.23 23.49
C ALA A 431 -18.92 13.45 24.39
N CYS A 432 -19.10 14.63 23.78
CA CYS A 432 -19.47 15.84 24.52
C CYS A 432 -20.85 15.72 25.17
N VAL A 433 -21.81 15.22 24.41
CA VAL A 433 -23.18 14.98 24.92
C VAL A 433 -23.17 13.99 26.09
N ILE A 434 -22.47 12.85 25.93
CA ILE A 434 -22.34 11.83 26.99
C ILE A 434 -21.67 12.43 28.24
N GLY A 435 -20.58 13.18 28.05
CA GLY A 435 -19.87 13.85 29.17
C GLY A 435 -20.72 14.87 29.91
N ALA A 436 -21.63 15.56 29.22
CA ALA A 436 -22.51 16.55 29.81
C ALA A 436 -23.78 15.96 30.48
N LEU A 437 -24.16 14.73 30.18
CA LEU A 437 -25.38 14.11 30.75
C LEU A 437 -25.39 14.07 32.28
N PRO A 438 -24.36 13.59 33.01
CA PRO A 438 -24.40 13.54 34.46
C PRO A 438 -24.58 14.92 35.13
N PRO A 439 -23.84 15.98 34.76
CA PRO A 439 -24.07 17.32 35.33
C PRO A 439 -25.43 17.89 34.92
N ALA A 440 -25.91 17.63 33.69
CA ALA A 440 -27.22 18.09 33.25
C ALA A 440 -28.39 17.45 34.04
N PHE A 441 -28.31 16.17 34.36
CA PHE A 441 -29.29 15.50 35.21
C PHE A 441 -29.27 16.05 36.63
N ARG A 442 -28.11 16.28 37.23
CA ARG A 442 -28.00 16.88 38.56
C ARG A 442 -28.55 18.29 38.60
N ALA A 443 -28.22 19.13 37.62
CA ALA A 443 -28.72 20.48 37.51
C ALA A 443 -30.26 20.51 37.39
N ALA A 444 -30.85 19.60 36.62
CA ALA A 444 -32.30 19.50 36.43
C ALA A 444 -33.05 18.96 37.66
N SER A 445 -32.40 18.15 38.52
CA SER A 445 -33.04 17.56 39.70
C SER A 445 -32.94 18.42 40.98
N GLY A 446 -32.03 19.40 41.04
CA GLY A 446 -31.80 20.26 42.21
C GLY A 446 -33.07 21.02 42.67
N ASP A 447 -33.17 21.30 43.97
CA ASP A 447 -34.30 22.08 44.52
C ASP A 447 -34.11 23.58 44.22
N PRO A 448 -35.11 24.24 43.59
CA PRO A 448 -35.04 25.69 43.32
C PRO A 448 -34.85 26.56 44.59
N SER A 449 -35.43 26.12 45.71
CA SER A 449 -35.36 26.86 46.97
C SER A 449 -33.93 26.87 47.56
N GLU A 450 -33.20 25.75 47.49
CA GLU A 450 -31.80 25.66 47.92
C GLU A 450 -30.86 26.45 47.00
N ALA A 451 -31.14 26.42 45.68
CA ALA A 451 -30.35 27.15 44.68
C ALA A 451 -30.46 28.68 44.88
N LEU A 452 -31.59 29.18 45.31
CA LEU A 452 -31.85 30.61 45.60
C LEU A 452 -31.33 31.02 46.96
N ALA A 453 -31.38 30.13 47.97
CA ALA A 453 -30.89 30.40 49.33
C ALA A 453 -29.38 30.46 49.47
N GLY A 454 -28.63 30.08 48.42
CA GLY A 454 -27.15 30.13 48.40
C GLY A 454 -26.45 29.04 49.23
N ARG A 455 -27.22 27.98 49.65
CA ARG A 455 -26.70 26.81 50.37
C ARG A 455 -26.34 25.66 49.44
#